data_f9cae21ea5275b12650a1d06beb9c031
#
_entry.id   f9cae21ea5275b12650a1d06beb9c031
#
_cell.length_a   1.000
_cell.length_b   1.000
_cell.length_c   1.000
_cell.angle_alpha   90.00
_cell.angle_beta   90.00
_cell.angle_gamma   90.00
#
_symmetry.space_group_name_H-M   'P 1'
#
loop_
_entity.id
_entity.type
_entity.pdbx_description
1 polymer ?
#
loop_
_entity_poly.entity_id
_entity_poly.type
_entity_poly.pdbx_seq_one_letter_code
_entity_poly.pdbx_strand_id
1 'polypeptide(L)'
;MIKLENIERRYASDEVETTALVDVNLEVAEGEFLAIMGPSGCGKSTLLNTLGTIDRPTSGHYWFGDQDLAAMDEKALAKFRAAQLGFVFQSFNLIDELTIEENTALGLAYRKDVSGNKAERVAAAMDTVGIAHRARHFPHQLSGGQQQRAAIARAIVGQPKLILADEPTGNLDTANGEQVMDILTALNAGGATIVMVTHSPSHADMAKRRIDMLDGRIVASAMRAI
;
A
#
# COMPACT_ATOMS: atom_id res chain seq x y z
N MET A 1 -9.42 4.30 -12.03
CA MET A 1 -8.38 5.13 -11.40
C MET A 1 -6.99 4.69 -11.83
N ILE A 2 -6.66 3.40 -11.76
CA ILE A 2 -5.38 2.82 -12.17
C ILE A 2 -5.59 1.95 -13.40
N LYS A 3 -4.65 2.00 -14.37
CA LYS A 3 -4.62 1.08 -15.49
C LYS A 3 -3.17 0.72 -15.81
N LEU A 4 -2.86 -0.57 -15.78
CA LEU A 4 -1.61 -1.16 -16.25
C LEU A 4 -1.86 -1.83 -17.60
N GLU A 5 -1.03 -1.54 -18.59
CA GLU A 5 -1.10 -2.10 -19.94
C GLU A 5 0.23 -2.73 -20.31
N ASN A 6 0.22 -4.05 -20.48
CA ASN A 6 1.37 -4.87 -20.90
C ASN A 6 2.63 -4.60 -20.05
N ILE A 7 2.47 -4.48 -18.73
CA ILE A 7 3.58 -4.20 -17.81
C ILE A 7 4.51 -5.41 -17.75
N GLU A 8 5.78 -5.16 -18.02
CA GLU A 8 6.87 -6.09 -17.75
C GLU A 8 7.85 -5.49 -16.73
N ARG A 9 8.41 -6.33 -15.88
CA ARG A 9 9.53 -5.97 -15.01
C ARG A 9 10.59 -7.05 -15.05
N ARG A 10 11.78 -6.67 -15.51
CA ARG A 10 12.96 -7.52 -15.58
C ARG A 10 14.03 -6.97 -14.65
N TYR A 11 14.68 -7.84 -13.93
CA TYR A 11 15.88 -7.54 -13.16
C TYR A 11 17.06 -8.22 -13.84
N ALA A 12 18.04 -7.44 -14.25
CA ALA A 12 19.28 -7.95 -14.81
C ALA A 12 20.39 -7.85 -13.76
N SER A 13 21.06 -8.97 -13.51
CA SER A 13 22.37 -9.02 -12.86
C SER A 13 23.40 -9.50 -13.87
N ASP A 14 24.69 -9.40 -13.56
CA ASP A 14 25.76 -9.75 -14.50
C ASP A 14 25.70 -11.18 -15.06
N GLU A 15 24.97 -12.09 -14.38
CA GLU A 15 24.91 -13.51 -14.75
C GLU A 15 23.47 -14.02 -15.03
N VAL A 16 22.43 -13.34 -14.56
CA VAL A 16 21.05 -13.85 -14.66
C VAL A 16 20.06 -12.70 -14.91
N GLU A 17 19.20 -12.89 -15.90
CA GLU A 17 18.01 -12.04 -16.11
C GLU A 17 16.79 -12.76 -15.52
N THR A 18 16.11 -12.10 -14.58
CA THR A 18 14.88 -12.60 -13.97
C THR A 18 13.71 -11.71 -14.37
N THR A 19 12.71 -12.26 -15.02
CA THR A 19 11.47 -11.54 -15.33
C THR A 19 10.48 -11.75 -14.18
N ALA A 20 10.22 -10.68 -13.43
CA ALA A 20 9.35 -10.71 -12.26
C ALA A 20 7.89 -10.38 -12.59
N LEU A 21 7.64 -9.60 -13.65
CA LEU A 21 6.29 -9.33 -14.18
C LEU A 21 6.30 -9.55 -15.68
N VAL A 22 5.27 -10.23 -16.19
CA VAL A 22 5.16 -10.64 -17.59
C VAL A 22 3.77 -10.30 -18.10
N ASP A 23 3.67 -9.31 -19.00
CA ASP A 23 2.42 -8.92 -19.68
C ASP A 23 1.26 -8.68 -18.69
N VAL A 24 1.53 -7.92 -17.62
CA VAL A 24 0.52 -7.65 -16.60
C VAL A 24 -0.41 -6.56 -17.08
N ASN A 25 -1.70 -6.91 -17.18
CA ASN A 25 -2.80 -6.01 -17.49
C ASN A 25 -3.74 -5.96 -16.28
N LEU A 26 -3.97 -4.76 -15.72
CA LEU A 26 -4.76 -4.59 -14.51
C LEU A 26 -5.45 -3.23 -14.51
N GLU A 27 -6.73 -3.21 -14.22
CA GLU A 27 -7.47 -1.99 -13.91
C GLU A 27 -7.95 -2.02 -12.46
N VAL A 28 -7.83 -0.88 -11.76
CA VAL A 28 -8.38 -0.70 -10.40
C VAL A 28 -9.25 0.56 -10.40
N ALA A 29 -10.50 0.40 -10.02
CA ALA A 29 -11.46 1.49 -9.93
C ALA A 29 -11.19 2.36 -8.69
N GLU A 30 -11.70 3.58 -8.69
CA GLU A 30 -11.71 4.44 -7.49
C GLU A 30 -12.63 3.83 -6.43
N GLY A 31 -12.19 3.83 -5.16
CA GLY A 31 -12.91 3.22 -4.06
C GLY A 31 -12.95 1.68 -4.09
N GLU A 32 -12.15 1.05 -4.93
CA GLU A 32 -12.03 -0.40 -4.96
C GLU A 32 -11.11 -0.91 -3.86
N PHE A 33 -11.46 -2.04 -3.25
CA PHE A 33 -10.55 -2.84 -2.44
C PHE A 33 -10.19 -4.09 -3.23
N LEU A 34 -8.94 -4.17 -3.68
CA LEU A 34 -8.37 -5.27 -4.45
C LEU A 34 -7.40 -6.07 -3.59
N ALA A 35 -7.56 -7.39 -3.55
CA ALA A 35 -6.59 -8.32 -2.98
C ALA A 35 -5.78 -9.01 -4.08
N ILE A 36 -4.46 -9.11 -3.89
CA ILE A 36 -3.53 -9.83 -4.75
C ILE A 36 -3.03 -11.05 -3.98
N MET A 37 -3.27 -12.23 -4.54
CA MET A 37 -2.83 -13.51 -3.98
C MET A 37 -1.91 -14.26 -4.95
N GLY A 38 -1.25 -15.30 -4.45
CA GLY A 38 -0.39 -16.20 -5.22
C GLY A 38 0.76 -16.75 -4.37
N PRO A 39 1.50 -17.75 -4.86
CA PRO A 39 2.61 -18.35 -4.16
C PRO A 39 3.75 -17.36 -3.90
N SER A 40 4.67 -17.72 -2.99
CA SER A 40 5.88 -16.91 -2.76
C SER A 40 6.71 -16.81 -4.04
N GLY A 41 7.28 -15.64 -4.31
CA GLY A 41 8.12 -15.40 -5.49
C GLY A 41 7.37 -15.19 -6.81
N CYS A 42 6.03 -15.25 -6.86
CA CYS A 42 5.27 -15.09 -8.11
C CYS A 42 5.14 -13.63 -8.62
N GLY A 43 5.77 -12.63 -7.97
CA GLY A 43 5.80 -11.25 -8.44
C GLY A 43 4.83 -10.29 -7.72
N LYS A 44 4.12 -10.69 -6.66
CA LYS A 44 3.14 -9.83 -5.94
C LYS A 44 3.75 -8.53 -5.40
N SER A 45 4.83 -8.62 -4.64
CA SER A 45 5.51 -7.44 -4.09
C SER A 45 6.13 -6.58 -5.20
N THR A 46 6.60 -7.20 -6.31
CA THR A 46 7.04 -6.45 -7.49
C THR A 46 5.89 -5.67 -8.13
N LEU A 47 4.71 -6.29 -8.26
CA LEU A 47 3.52 -5.58 -8.76
C LEU A 47 3.11 -4.45 -7.82
N LEU A 48 3.11 -4.70 -6.50
CA LEU A 48 2.80 -3.66 -5.51
C LEU A 48 3.81 -2.50 -5.57
N ASN A 49 5.12 -2.80 -5.68
CA ASN A 49 6.18 -1.80 -5.84
C ASN A 49 6.05 -1.02 -7.15
N THR A 50 5.62 -1.67 -8.23
CA THR A 50 5.34 -1.00 -9.51
C THR A 50 4.15 -0.05 -9.36
N LEU A 51 3.06 -0.49 -8.74
CA LEU A 51 1.91 0.37 -8.41
C LEU A 51 2.32 1.53 -7.48
N GLY A 52 3.25 1.26 -6.57
CA GLY A 52 3.86 2.26 -5.68
C GLY A 52 4.87 3.19 -6.34
N THR A 53 5.16 3.00 -7.62
CA THR A 53 6.22 3.72 -8.35
C THR A 53 7.60 3.65 -7.68
N ILE A 54 7.82 2.63 -6.82
CA ILE A 54 9.12 2.31 -6.22
C ILE A 54 9.99 1.61 -7.25
N ASP A 55 9.40 0.62 -7.94
CA ASP A 55 10.01 -0.04 -9.08
C ASP A 55 9.43 0.49 -10.39
N ARG A 56 10.28 0.83 -11.34
CA ARG A 56 9.85 1.21 -12.68
C ARG A 56 9.61 -0.03 -13.53
N PRO A 57 8.51 -0.10 -14.30
CA PRO A 57 8.36 -1.14 -15.30
C PRO A 57 9.48 -1.06 -16.34
N THR A 58 9.89 -2.20 -16.88
CA THR A 58 10.85 -2.27 -17.99
C THR A 58 10.18 -1.92 -19.31
N SER A 59 8.90 -2.26 -19.46
CA SER A 59 8.04 -1.91 -20.59
C SER A 59 6.57 -1.84 -20.17
N GLY A 60 5.72 -1.32 -21.07
CA GLY A 60 4.30 -1.12 -20.84
C GLY A 60 3.97 0.28 -20.32
N HIS A 61 2.68 0.53 -20.04
CA HIS A 61 2.17 1.81 -19.57
C HIS A 61 1.51 1.68 -18.21
N TYR A 62 1.72 2.67 -17.36
CA TYR A 62 1.06 2.78 -16.06
C TYR A 62 0.30 4.09 -15.96
N TRP A 63 -1.00 4.03 -16.11
CA TRP A 63 -1.90 5.17 -16.01
C TRP A 63 -2.46 5.32 -14.60
N PHE A 64 -2.39 6.54 -14.05
CA PHE A 64 -3.10 6.95 -12.86
C PHE A 64 -3.98 8.14 -13.23
N GLY A 65 -5.28 7.91 -13.40
CA GLY A 65 -6.15 8.84 -14.12
C GLY A 65 -5.64 9.04 -15.54
N ASP A 66 -5.38 10.29 -15.92
CA ASP A 66 -4.89 10.66 -17.25
C ASP A 66 -3.35 10.79 -17.33
N GLN A 67 -2.63 10.40 -16.27
CA GLN A 67 -1.18 10.53 -16.20
C GLN A 67 -0.48 9.20 -16.43
N ASP A 68 0.40 9.10 -17.43
CA ASP A 68 1.27 7.94 -17.60
C ASP A 68 2.50 8.07 -16.68
N LEU A 69 2.50 7.32 -15.59
CA LEU A 69 3.57 7.33 -14.60
C LEU A 69 4.85 6.66 -15.12
N ALA A 70 4.76 5.73 -16.07
CA ALA A 70 5.92 5.08 -16.65
C ALA A 70 6.82 6.08 -17.43
N ALA A 71 6.23 7.14 -17.97
CA ALA A 71 6.92 8.18 -18.71
C ALA A 71 7.53 9.28 -17.82
N MET A 72 7.22 9.31 -16.51
CA MET A 72 7.67 10.36 -15.58
C MET A 72 9.13 10.17 -15.14
N ASP A 73 9.82 11.28 -14.86
CA ASP A 73 11.12 11.26 -14.19
C ASP A 73 11.00 10.95 -12.69
N GLU A 74 12.13 10.60 -12.05
CA GLU A 74 12.13 10.20 -10.61
C GLU A 74 11.66 11.34 -9.71
N LYS A 75 11.94 12.59 -10.03
CA LYS A 75 11.51 13.75 -9.25
C LYS A 75 9.99 13.94 -9.30
N ALA A 76 9.39 13.70 -10.46
CA ALA A 76 7.92 13.74 -10.62
C ALA A 76 7.28 12.56 -9.90
N LEU A 77 7.83 11.34 -10.03
CA LEU A 77 7.35 10.16 -9.31
C LEU A 77 7.45 10.33 -7.78
N ALA A 78 8.54 10.90 -7.26
CA ALA A 78 8.68 11.16 -5.83
C ALA A 78 7.60 12.12 -5.30
N LYS A 79 7.28 13.17 -6.07
CA LYS A 79 6.18 14.09 -5.72
C LYS A 79 4.82 13.40 -5.80
N PHE A 80 4.61 12.58 -6.83
CA PHE A 80 3.39 11.80 -7.00
C PHE A 80 3.21 10.82 -5.83
N ARG A 81 4.24 10.03 -5.46
CA ARG A 81 4.22 9.14 -4.29
C ARG A 81 3.79 9.88 -3.04
N ALA A 82 4.47 10.98 -2.74
CA ALA A 82 4.17 11.78 -1.54
C ALA A 82 2.74 12.33 -1.51
N ALA A 83 2.17 12.68 -2.67
CA ALA A 83 0.85 13.31 -2.76
C ALA A 83 -0.31 12.31 -2.84
N GLN A 84 -0.12 11.17 -3.52
CA GLN A 84 -1.22 10.30 -3.94
C GLN A 84 -1.20 8.91 -3.26
N LEU A 85 -0.06 8.47 -2.71
CA LEU A 85 0.12 7.11 -2.23
C LEU A 85 0.31 7.04 -0.72
N GLY A 86 -0.26 6.02 -0.09
CA GLY A 86 0.02 5.59 1.27
C GLY A 86 0.55 4.16 1.26
N PHE A 87 1.56 3.86 2.07
CA PHE A 87 2.16 2.53 2.14
C PHE A 87 2.01 1.94 3.54
N VAL A 88 1.57 0.69 3.59
CA VAL A 88 1.49 -0.15 4.78
C VAL A 88 2.31 -1.41 4.54
N PHE A 89 3.37 -1.62 5.31
CA PHE A 89 4.29 -2.74 5.15
C PHE A 89 4.10 -3.78 6.24
N GLN A 90 4.46 -5.02 5.96
CA GLN A 90 4.46 -6.13 6.92
C GLN A 90 5.35 -5.84 8.13
N SER A 91 6.52 -5.23 7.94
CA SER A 91 7.51 -4.91 8.99
C SER A 91 7.30 -3.54 9.63
N PHE A 92 6.12 -2.93 9.48
CA PHE A 92 5.73 -1.61 10.01
C PHE A 92 6.58 -0.46 9.49
N ASN A 93 7.89 -0.62 9.38
CA ASN A 93 8.89 0.37 8.93
C ASN A 93 8.75 1.71 9.69
N LEU A 94 8.56 1.64 11.00
CA LEU A 94 8.62 2.80 11.89
C LEU A 94 10.07 3.15 12.20
N ILE A 95 10.34 4.43 12.44
CA ILE A 95 11.65 4.91 12.88
C ILE A 95 11.68 4.85 14.39
N ASP A 96 12.60 4.05 14.95
CA ASP A 96 12.63 3.72 16.38
C ASP A 96 12.98 4.92 17.27
N GLU A 97 13.72 5.91 16.72
CA GLU A 97 14.11 7.13 17.40
C GLU A 97 13.02 8.22 17.42
N LEU A 98 11.93 8.00 16.68
CA LEU A 98 10.79 8.92 16.62
C LEU A 98 9.60 8.38 17.43
N THR A 99 8.86 9.28 18.06
CA THR A 99 7.59 8.97 18.67
C THR A 99 6.56 8.53 17.62
N ILE A 100 5.44 7.96 18.04
CA ILE A 100 4.36 7.55 17.13
C ILE A 100 3.74 8.75 16.42
N GLU A 101 3.60 9.88 17.11
CA GLU A 101 3.15 11.14 16.50
C GLU A 101 4.12 11.62 15.40
N GLU A 102 5.42 11.61 15.68
CA GLU A 102 6.45 11.99 14.71
C GLU A 102 6.52 11.01 13.53
N ASN A 103 6.44 9.69 13.79
CA ASN A 103 6.34 8.69 12.73
C ASN A 103 5.12 8.92 11.84
N THR A 104 3.97 9.24 12.43
CA THR A 104 2.74 9.58 11.66
C THR A 104 2.97 10.83 10.82
N ALA A 105 3.61 11.86 11.38
CA ALA A 105 3.89 13.13 10.71
C ALA A 105 4.81 12.98 9.49
N LEU A 106 5.63 11.91 9.41
CA LEU A 106 6.48 11.61 8.24
C LEU A 106 5.66 11.48 6.95
N GLY A 107 4.41 11.01 7.02
CA GLY A 107 3.53 10.95 5.86
C GLY A 107 3.19 12.31 5.24
N LEU A 108 3.51 13.42 5.95
CA LEU A 108 3.36 14.79 5.47
C LEU A 108 4.70 15.47 5.10
N ALA A 109 5.86 14.81 5.37
CA ALA A 109 7.17 15.45 5.29
C ALA A 109 7.51 16.01 3.91
N TYR A 110 7.13 15.29 2.85
CA TYR A 110 7.45 15.66 1.47
C TYR A 110 6.28 16.32 0.72
N ARG A 111 5.19 16.63 1.40
CA ARG A 111 4.02 17.29 0.82
C ARG A 111 4.13 18.81 0.94
N LYS A 112 3.97 19.50 -0.19
CA LYS A 112 3.96 20.98 -0.24
C LYS A 112 2.54 21.56 -0.19
N ASP A 113 1.55 20.75 -0.45
CA ASP A 113 0.14 21.08 -0.63
C ASP A 113 -0.71 20.85 0.62
N VAL A 114 -0.07 20.63 1.78
CA VAL A 114 -0.80 20.40 3.03
C VAL A 114 -1.41 21.73 3.50
N SER A 115 -2.69 21.91 3.19
CA SER A 115 -3.51 22.98 3.77
C SER A 115 -3.91 22.62 5.20
N GLY A 116 -3.92 23.60 6.10
CA GLY A 116 -4.36 23.42 7.48
C GLY A 116 -3.26 23.04 8.47
N ASN A 117 -3.67 22.75 9.69
CA ASN A 117 -2.78 22.44 10.79
C ASN A 117 -2.27 20.97 10.68
N LYS A 118 -0.97 20.80 10.51
CA LYS A 118 -0.36 19.46 10.44
C LYS A 118 -0.60 18.63 11.70
N ALA A 119 -0.55 19.24 12.88
CA ALA A 119 -0.79 18.54 14.14
C ALA A 119 -2.22 18.00 14.24
N GLU A 120 -3.22 18.76 13.78
CA GLU A 120 -4.61 18.29 13.73
C GLU A 120 -4.78 17.11 12.77
N ARG A 121 -4.12 17.12 11.60
CA ARG A 121 -4.15 16.00 10.67
C ARG A 121 -3.51 14.74 11.25
N VAL A 122 -2.38 14.89 11.95
CA VAL A 122 -1.70 13.78 12.62
C VAL A 122 -2.60 13.20 13.72
N ALA A 123 -3.18 14.05 14.57
CA ALA A 123 -4.11 13.62 15.60
C ALA A 123 -5.31 12.87 15.00
N ALA A 124 -5.96 13.43 13.98
CA ALA A 124 -7.10 12.80 13.30
C ALA A 124 -6.74 11.44 12.67
N ALA A 125 -5.57 11.31 12.04
CA ALA A 125 -5.11 10.04 11.49
C ALA A 125 -4.89 8.99 12.58
N MET A 126 -4.31 9.39 13.71
CA MET A 126 -4.08 8.51 14.87
C MET A 126 -5.40 8.11 15.55
N ASP A 127 -6.37 9.02 15.63
CA ASP A 127 -7.71 8.73 16.15
C ASP A 127 -8.45 7.74 15.24
N THR A 128 -8.36 7.90 13.92
CA THR A 128 -8.98 7.00 12.93
C THR A 128 -8.56 5.53 13.14
N VAL A 129 -7.32 5.29 13.53
CA VAL A 129 -6.78 3.93 13.76
C VAL A 129 -6.73 3.55 15.26
N GLY A 130 -7.26 4.40 16.15
CA GLY A 130 -7.34 4.12 17.59
C GLY A 130 -6.00 4.08 18.31
N ILE A 131 -4.98 4.88 17.88
CA ILE A 131 -3.63 4.87 18.47
C ILE A 131 -3.25 6.20 19.13
N ALA A 132 -4.13 7.22 19.15
CA ALA A 132 -3.84 8.57 19.67
C ALA A 132 -3.34 8.58 21.12
N HIS A 133 -3.82 7.66 21.97
CA HIS A 133 -3.35 7.51 23.35
C HIS A 133 -1.88 7.10 23.46
N ARG A 134 -1.24 6.71 22.38
CA ARG A 134 0.19 6.32 22.29
C ARG A 134 1.06 7.36 21.56
N ALA A 135 0.56 8.56 21.27
CA ALA A 135 1.23 9.59 20.48
C ALA A 135 2.70 9.83 20.89
N ARG A 136 2.97 9.90 22.19
CA ARG A 136 4.30 10.20 22.78
C ARG A 136 5.15 8.95 23.05
N HIS A 137 4.66 7.75 22.74
CA HIS A 137 5.43 6.51 22.89
C HIS A 137 6.35 6.31 21.68
N PHE A 138 7.39 5.52 21.86
CA PHE A 138 8.29 5.06 20.82
C PHE A 138 7.87 3.66 20.31
N PRO A 139 8.23 3.26 19.07
CA PRO A 139 7.86 1.97 18.50
C PRO A 139 8.14 0.77 19.40
N HIS A 140 9.32 0.71 20.02
CA HIS A 140 9.73 -0.38 20.93
C HIS A 140 8.85 -0.53 22.19
N GLN A 141 8.02 0.46 22.50
CA GLN A 141 7.09 0.44 23.65
C GLN A 141 5.68 -0.07 23.26
N LEU A 142 5.47 -0.42 22.00
CA LEU A 142 4.19 -0.81 21.44
C LEU A 142 4.16 -2.31 21.07
N SER A 143 2.98 -2.93 21.19
CA SER A 143 2.73 -4.25 20.60
C SER A 143 2.77 -4.18 19.07
N GLY A 144 2.97 -5.32 18.39
CA GLY A 144 2.98 -5.39 16.93
C GLY A 144 1.70 -4.80 16.29
N GLY A 145 0.53 -5.11 16.84
CA GLY A 145 -0.74 -4.54 16.37
C GLY A 145 -0.83 -3.03 16.56
N GLN A 146 -0.27 -2.48 17.64
CA GLN A 146 -0.19 -1.03 17.85
C GLN A 146 0.80 -0.38 16.87
N GLN A 147 1.94 -1.02 16.60
CA GLN A 147 2.91 -0.55 15.60
C GLN A 147 2.29 -0.54 14.20
N GLN A 148 1.54 -1.57 13.83
CA GLN A 148 0.84 -1.62 12.54
C GLN A 148 -0.21 -0.52 12.41
N ARG A 149 -0.99 -0.26 13.46
CA ARG A 149 -1.93 0.88 13.47
C ARG A 149 -1.22 2.22 13.30
N ALA A 150 -0.05 2.41 13.91
CA ALA A 150 0.77 3.59 13.72
C ALA A 150 1.29 3.71 12.26
N ALA A 151 1.70 2.59 11.65
CA ALA A 151 2.08 2.56 10.23
C ALA A 151 0.91 2.91 9.31
N ILE A 152 -0.31 2.45 9.62
CA ILE A 152 -1.51 2.85 8.88
C ILE A 152 -1.80 4.34 9.08
N ALA A 153 -1.71 4.88 10.32
CA ALA A 153 -1.88 6.32 10.56
C ALA A 153 -0.92 7.15 9.71
N ARG A 154 0.37 6.76 9.64
CA ARG A 154 1.36 7.37 8.76
C ARG A 154 0.96 7.32 7.29
N ALA A 155 0.41 6.19 6.83
CA ALA A 155 -0.01 6.01 5.45
C ALA A 155 -1.18 6.92 5.07
N ILE A 156 -2.15 7.14 5.99
CA ILE A 156 -3.40 7.85 5.71
C ILE A 156 -3.37 9.35 6.07
N VAL A 157 -2.39 9.83 6.84
CA VAL A 157 -2.33 11.24 7.30
C VAL A 157 -2.34 12.25 6.16
N GLY A 158 -1.79 11.86 5.02
CA GLY A 158 -1.78 12.63 3.77
C GLY A 158 -3.09 12.57 3.00
N GLN A 159 -4.08 11.78 3.41
CA GLN A 159 -5.29 11.48 2.63
C GLN A 159 -4.96 11.02 1.20
N PRO A 160 -4.22 9.91 1.05
CA PRO A 160 -3.82 9.41 -0.26
C PRO A 160 -5.03 8.92 -1.05
N LYS A 161 -4.95 8.94 -2.38
CA LYS A 161 -5.96 8.33 -3.25
C LYS A 161 -5.84 6.81 -3.33
N LEU A 162 -4.64 6.28 -3.07
CA LEU A 162 -4.36 4.85 -3.12
C LEU A 162 -3.54 4.44 -1.89
N ILE A 163 -4.01 3.40 -1.20
CA ILE A 163 -3.29 2.73 -0.13
C ILE A 163 -2.78 1.39 -0.68
N LEU A 164 -1.47 1.18 -0.57
CA LEU A 164 -0.79 -0.05 -0.94
C LEU A 164 -0.39 -0.78 0.34
N ALA A 165 -0.88 -2.00 0.54
CA ALA A 165 -0.64 -2.79 1.73
C ALA A 165 0.07 -4.11 1.36
N ASP A 166 1.33 -4.27 1.79
CA ASP A 166 2.10 -5.50 1.59
C ASP A 166 2.04 -6.36 2.86
N GLU A 167 1.25 -7.42 2.81
CA GLU A 167 1.04 -8.37 3.92
C GLU A 167 0.77 -7.68 5.27
N PRO A 168 -0.23 -6.78 5.37
CA PRO A 168 -0.39 -5.89 6.51
C PRO A 168 -0.64 -6.60 7.86
N THR A 169 -0.91 -7.90 7.83
CA THR A 169 -1.17 -8.72 9.01
C THR A 169 -0.15 -9.83 9.22
N GLY A 170 0.87 -9.92 8.35
CA GLY A 170 1.80 -11.07 8.31
C GLY A 170 2.64 -11.27 9.58
N ASN A 171 2.87 -10.22 10.37
CA ASN A 171 3.64 -10.26 11.63
C ASN A 171 2.74 -10.13 12.87
N LEU A 172 1.43 -10.35 12.75
CA LEU A 172 0.46 -10.16 13.83
C LEU A 172 -0.19 -11.49 14.23
N ASP A 173 -0.59 -11.57 15.50
CA ASP A 173 -1.53 -12.60 15.93
C ASP A 173 -2.92 -12.36 15.30
N THR A 174 -3.78 -13.37 15.37
CA THR A 174 -5.10 -13.36 14.73
C THR A 174 -5.94 -12.16 15.17
N ALA A 175 -6.00 -11.88 16.48
CA ALA A 175 -6.86 -10.80 16.99
C ALA A 175 -6.39 -9.40 16.55
N ASN A 176 -5.08 -9.15 16.57
CA ASN A 176 -4.51 -7.90 16.04
C ASN A 176 -4.64 -7.82 14.51
N GLY A 177 -4.51 -8.94 13.80
CA GLY A 177 -4.72 -9.02 12.36
C GLY A 177 -6.14 -8.64 11.96
N GLU A 178 -7.16 -9.16 12.65
CA GLU A 178 -8.57 -8.81 12.43
C GLU A 178 -8.82 -7.31 12.64
N GLN A 179 -8.28 -6.72 13.72
CA GLN A 179 -8.40 -5.27 13.96
C GLN A 179 -7.77 -4.43 12.83
N VAL A 180 -6.63 -4.85 12.29
CA VAL A 180 -6.00 -4.17 11.16
C VAL A 180 -6.88 -4.27 9.91
N MET A 181 -7.45 -5.44 9.63
CA MET A 181 -8.35 -5.63 8.51
C MET A 181 -9.65 -4.83 8.65
N ASP A 182 -10.20 -4.71 9.86
CA ASP A 182 -11.36 -3.86 10.15
C ASP A 182 -11.07 -2.39 9.83
N ILE A 183 -9.88 -1.90 10.22
CA ILE A 183 -9.44 -0.52 9.89
C ILE A 183 -9.36 -0.33 8.37
N LEU A 184 -8.70 -1.25 7.63
CA LEU A 184 -8.59 -1.15 6.17
C LEU A 184 -9.97 -1.19 5.50
N THR A 185 -10.86 -2.06 5.97
CA THR A 185 -12.24 -2.16 5.48
C THR A 185 -13.03 -0.88 5.73
N ALA A 186 -12.90 -0.29 6.93
CA ALA A 186 -13.54 0.98 7.27
C ALA A 186 -13.00 2.14 6.41
N LEU A 187 -11.68 2.19 6.15
CA LEU A 187 -11.08 3.18 5.25
C LEU A 187 -11.62 3.02 3.82
N ASN A 188 -11.75 1.79 3.33
CA ASN A 188 -12.34 1.54 2.01
C ASN A 188 -13.82 1.93 1.95
N ALA A 189 -14.60 1.63 2.98
CA ALA A 189 -16.00 2.07 3.09
C ALA A 189 -16.12 3.59 3.10
N GLY A 190 -15.11 4.30 3.64
CA GLY A 190 -14.95 5.75 3.57
C GLY A 190 -14.49 6.29 2.19
N GLY A 191 -14.33 5.43 1.18
CA GLY A 191 -13.98 5.81 -0.19
C GLY A 191 -12.50 5.63 -0.57
N ALA A 192 -11.63 5.17 0.34
CA ALA A 192 -10.23 4.92 0.01
C ALA A 192 -10.10 3.75 -0.99
N THR A 193 -9.25 3.91 -2.01
CA THR A 193 -8.85 2.80 -2.88
C THR A 193 -7.72 2.03 -2.21
N ILE A 194 -7.83 0.70 -2.13
CA ILE A 194 -6.84 -0.15 -1.46
C ILE A 194 -6.41 -1.29 -2.38
N VAL A 195 -5.10 -1.48 -2.51
CA VAL A 195 -4.53 -2.69 -3.12
C VAL A 195 -3.69 -3.39 -2.05
N MET A 196 -4.06 -4.62 -1.72
CA MET A 196 -3.44 -5.41 -0.67
C MET A 196 -2.86 -6.70 -1.23
N VAL A 197 -1.61 -6.98 -0.92
CA VAL A 197 -1.01 -8.30 -1.07
C VAL A 197 -1.25 -9.08 0.22
N THR A 198 -1.73 -10.32 0.11
CA THR A 198 -1.91 -11.19 1.26
C THR A 198 -1.77 -12.66 0.88
N HIS A 199 -1.30 -13.47 1.83
CA HIS A 199 -1.33 -14.93 1.75
C HIS A 199 -2.55 -15.55 2.45
N SER A 200 -3.32 -14.75 3.20
CA SER A 200 -4.50 -15.20 3.93
C SER A 200 -5.75 -15.17 3.04
N PRO A 201 -6.37 -16.33 2.75
CA PRO A 201 -7.63 -16.36 2.00
C PRO A 201 -8.75 -15.57 2.71
N SER A 202 -8.85 -15.67 4.05
CA SER A 202 -9.87 -14.96 4.83
C SER A 202 -9.72 -13.44 4.72
N HIS A 203 -8.50 -12.91 4.70
CA HIS A 203 -8.26 -11.48 4.50
C HIS A 203 -8.52 -11.06 3.04
N ALA A 204 -8.17 -11.91 2.07
CA ALA A 204 -8.48 -11.64 0.66
C ALA A 204 -9.99 -11.59 0.40
N ASP A 205 -10.77 -12.41 1.12
CA ASP A 205 -12.23 -12.43 1.04
C ASP A 205 -12.89 -11.17 1.62
N MET A 206 -12.17 -10.34 2.36
CA MET A 206 -12.65 -9.02 2.80
C MET A 206 -12.58 -7.96 1.68
N ALA A 207 -11.79 -8.18 0.66
CA ALA A 207 -11.71 -7.31 -0.51
C ALA A 207 -12.93 -7.49 -1.45
N LYS A 208 -13.22 -6.45 -2.25
CA LYS A 208 -14.31 -6.49 -3.25
C LYS A 208 -13.96 -7.37 -4.45
N ARG A 209 -12.67 -7.43 -4.78
CA ARG A 209 -12.13 -8.26 -5.87
C ARG A 209 -10.80 -8.87 -5.45
N ARG A 210 -10.58 -10.08 -5.92
CA ARG A 210 -9.32 -10.81 -5.79
C ARG A 210 -8.73 -11.08 -7.16
N ILE A 211 -7.41 -10.95 -7.28
CA ILE A 211 -6.63 -11.49 -8.39
C ILE A 211 -5.62 -12.49 -7.87
N ASP A 212 -5.36 -13.53 -8.67
CA ASP A 212 -4.35 -14.53 -8.37
C ASP A 212 -3.20 -14.37 -9.37
N MET A 213 -1.97 -14.36 -8.84
CA MET A 213 -0.74 -14.28 -9.62
C MET A 213 0.02 -15.60 -9.61
N LEU A 214 0.59 -15.95 -10.75
CA LEU A 214 1.52 -17.08 -10.92
C LEU A 214 2.58 -16.69 -11.95
N ASP A 215 3.86 -16.94 -11.63
CA ASP A 215 5.01 -16.72 -12.50
C ASP A 215 5.01 -15.35 -13.21
N GLY A 216 4.76 -14.29 -12.45
CA GLY A 216 4.75 -12.92 -12.94
C GLY A 216 3.51 -12.50 -13.72
N ARG A 217 2.48 -13.34 -13.81
CA ARG A 217 1.24 -13.09 -14.58
C ARG A 217 0.02 -13.08 -13.67
N ILE A 218 -1.01 -12.35 -14.07
CA ILE A 218 -2.35 -12.47 -13.49
C ILE A 218 -3.03 -13.65 -14.19
N VAL A 219 -3.38 -14.70 -13.43
CA VAL A 219 -3.97 -15.93 -13.96
C VAL A 219 -5.46 -16.05 -13.69
N ALA A 220 -5.98 -15.33 -12.69
CA ALA A 220 -7.40 -15.29 -12.37
C ALA A 220 -7.80 -13.93 -11.78
N SER A 221 -9.07 -13.56 -12.01
CA SER A 221 -9.69 -12.41 -11.37
C SER A 221 -11.13 -12.80 -11.00
N ALA A 222 -11.46 -12.69 -9.71
CA ALA A 222 -12.79 -13.00 -9.20
C ALA A 222 -13.36 -11.80 -8.45
N MET A 223 -14.61 -11.41 -8.81
CA MET A 223 -15.40 -10.46 -8.04
C MET A 223 -16.10 -11.20 -6.90
N ARG A 224 -16.14 -10.60 -5.72
CA ARG A 224 -17.00 -11.12 -4.65
C ARG A 224 -18.45 -10.94 -5.05
N ALA A 225 -19.24 -12.02 -5.02
CA ALA A 225 -20.69 -11.91 -5.09
C ALA A 225 -21.19 -11.16 -3.85
N ILE A 226 -21.87 -10.04 -4.06
CA ILE A 226 -22.49 -9.22 -3.01
C ILE A 226 -23.78 -9.91 -2.55
#